data_b55522a0c77c518e3c28c256263ffd91
#
_entry.id   b55522a0c77c518e3c28c256263ffd91
#
_cell.length_a   1.000
_cell.length_b   1.000
_cell.length_c   1.000
_cell.angle_alpha   90.00
_cell.angle_beta   90.00
_cell.angle_gamma   90.00
#
_symmetry.space_group_name_H-M   'P 1'
#
loop_
_entity.id
_entity.type
_entity.pdbx_description
1 polymer ?
#
loop_
_entity_poly.entity_id
_entity_poly.type
_entity_poly.pdbx_seq_one_letter_code
_entity_poly.pdbx_strand_id
1 'polypeptide(L)'
;MSRPHASPSGLDLNYRWMSTAVRLLCRMVLGDLIDIAGVENVPRSGGLLVVSNHVGTIDPPFTGAYLPRRDLYFMAKSDYFRTPAARFFTVGYHGFPVVRGTADRAALRQAMDLIRQGHAVLMYPEGHRSPDGRLQRPHPGAGFLARSAGVPVLPVGIWGTELALPLGSRWPRRAAVHLRFGHAAPIPAADPLVPRASHQEIADLLMHRIAEVLPECRRGVFDGTTDYRAVPPPAA
;
A
#
# COMPACT_ATOMS: atom_id res chain seq x y z
N MET A 1 -0.62 20.39 22.12
CA MET A 1 -0.80 21.48 21.14
C MET A 1 -1.04 20.84 19.78
N SER A 2 -2.29 20.74 19.36
CA SER A 2 -2.72 20.17 18.07
C SER A 2 -2.39 21.17 16.96
N ARG A 3 -1.55 20.76 15.99
CA ARG A 3 -1.31 21.57 14.79
C ARG A 3 -2.56 21.54 13.91
N PRO A 4 -3.00 22.68 13.37
CA PRO A 4 -4.16 22.72 12.50
C PRO A 4 -3.90 21.91 11.23
N HIS A 5 -4.83 21.01 10.90
CA HIS A 5 -4.86 20.35 9.60
C HIS A 5 -5.02 21.43 8.51
N ALA A 6 -4.12 21.42 7.55
CA ALA A 6 -4.26 22.26 6.36
C ALA A 6 -5.56 21.91 5.64
N SER A 7 -6.27 22.93 5.18
CA SER A 7 -7.53 22.78 4.46
C SER A 7 -7.44 21.82 3.27
N PRO A 8 -8.41 20.94 3.05
CA PRO A 8 -8.37 19.89 2.01
C PRO A 8 -8.02 20.39 0.60
N SER A 9 -8.42 21.59 0.25
CA SER A 9 -8.32 22.16 -1.11
C SER A 9 -6.89 22.34 -1.65
N GLY A 10 -5.92 22.63 -0.81
CA GLY A 10 -4.53 22.83 -1.26
C GLY A 10 -3.74 21.54 -1.42
N LEU A 11 -3.99 20.55 -0.57
CA LEU A 11 -3.36 19.22 -0.64
C LEU A 11 -3.86 18.43 -1.86
N ASP A 12 -5.16 18.53 -2.18
CA ASP A 12 -5.75 17.88 -3.35
C ASP A 12 -5.16 18.39 -4.67
N LEU A 13 -4.84 19.68 -4.76
CA LEU A 13 -4.24 20.26 -5.96
C LEU A 13 -2.81 19.72 -6.15
N ASN A 14 -2.00 19.70 -5.09
CA ASN A 14 -0.65 19.14 -5.14
C ASN A 14 -0.66 17.67 -5.54
N TYR A 15 -1.51 16.86 -4.92
CA TYR A 15 -1.67 15.44 -5.26
C TYR A 15 -2.02 15.24 -6.75
N ARG A 16 -2.93 16.05 -7.29
CA ARG A 16 -3.33 16.00 -8.71
C ARG A 16 -2.16 16.28 -9.64
N TRP A 17 -1.41 17.35 -9.38
CA TRP A 17 -0.25 17.71 -10.17
C TRP A 17 0.83 16.64 -10.11
N MET A 18 1.15 16.18 -8.92
CA MET A 18 2.17 15.15 -8.71
C MET A 18 1.78 13.82 -9.33
N SER A 19 0.53 13.38 -9.18
CA SER A 19 0.04 12.16 -9.83
C SER A 19 0.06 12.26 -11.36
N THR A 20 -0.26 13.43 -11.90
CA THR A 20 -0.16 13.68 -13.35
C THR A 20 1.30 13.66 -13.81
N ALA A 21 2.19 14.31 -13.08
CA ALA A 21 3.63 14.30 -13.38
C ALA A 21 4.23 12.89 -13.33
N VAL A 22 3.86 12.09 -12.33
CA VAL A 22 4.30 10.68 -12.24
C VAL A 22 3.77 9.87 -13.41
N ARG A 23 2.49 10.01 -13.77
CA ARG A 23 1.94 9.31 -14.96
C ARG A 23 2.67 9.67 -16.23
N LEU A 24 2.93 10.97 -16.46
CA LEU A 24 3.66 11.43 -17.64
C LEU A 24 5.07 10.88 -17.67
N LEU A 25 5.80 10.95 -16.54
CA LEU A 25 7.14 10.39 -16.42
C LEU A 25 7.16 8.88 -16.67
N CYS A 26 6.23 8.14 -16.04
CA CYS A 26 6.09 6.70 -16.26
C CYS A 26 5.81 6.39 -17.74
N ARG A 27 4.90 7.15 -18.39
CA ARG A 27 4.60 6.97 -19.81
C ARG A 27 5.79 7.29 -20.70
N MET A 28 6.57 8.32 -20.40
CA MET A 28 7.77 8.65 -21.16
C MET A 28 8.86 7.57 -21.05
N VAL A 29 9.05 6.99 -19.85
CA VAL A 29 10.12 6.02 -19.60
C VAL A 29 9.71 4.60 -19.97
N LEU A 30 8.50 4.20 -19.61
CA LEU A 30 8.02 2.83 -19.69
C LEU A 30 7.10 2.60 -20.92
N GLY A 31 6.36 3.63 -21.33
CA GLY A 31 5.48 3.56 -22.50
C GLY A 31 4.43 2.46 -22.39
N ASP A 32 4.44 1.56 -23.34
CA ASP A 32 3.59 0.37 -23.48
C ASP A 32 3.92 -0.78 -22.51
N LEU A 33 5.01 -0.65 -21.74
CA LEU A 33 5.41 -1.62 -20.72
C LEU A 33 4.62 -1.48 -19.41
N ILE A 34 3.69 -0.52 -19.35
CA ILE A 34 2.78 -0.37 -18.19
C ILE A 34 1.52 -1.18 -18.45
N ASP A 35 1.26 -2.14 -17.58
CA ASP A 35 0.08 -3.01 -17.65
C ASP A 35 -0.74 -2.88 -16.36
N ILE A 36 -1.98 -2.35 -16.47
CA ILE A 36 -2.86 -2.07 -15.35
C ILE A 36 -4.22 -2.71 -15.60
N ALA A 37 -4.73 -3.45 -14.61
CA ALA A 37 -6.05 -4.06 -14.68
C ALA A 37 -6.80 -3.99 -13.34
N GLY A 38 -8.13 -4.17 -13.40
CA GLY A 38 -9.01 -4.18 -12.24
C GLY A 38 -9.34 -2.78 -11.70
N VAL A 39 -9.12 -1.72 -12.47
CA VAL A 39 -9.42 -0.32 -12.08
C VAL A 39 -10.91 -0.14 -11.73
N GLU A 40 -11.77 -0.89 -12.37
CA GLU A 40 -13.22 -0.96 -12.15
C GLU A 40 -13.60 -1.48 -10.77
N ASN A 41 -12.74 -2.28 -10.14
CA ASN A 41 -12.95 -2.86 -8.81
C ASN A 41 -12.75 -1.86 -7.67
N VAL A 42 -12.20 -0.67 -7.97
CA VAL A 42 -11.86 0.34 -6.96
C VAL A 42 -13.08 1.17 -6.59
N PRO A 43 -13.55 1.15 -5.33
CA PRO A 43 -14.60 2.03 -4.84
C PRO A 43 -14.24 3.50 -5.06
N ARG A 44 -15.13 4.26 -5.67
CA ARG A 44 -14.88 5.67 -6.04
C ARG A 44 -14.92 6.64 -4.86
N SER A 45 -15.56 6.26 -3.76
CA SER A 45 -15.75 7.07 -2.56
C SER A 45 -15.89 6.20 -1.31
N GLY A 46 -15.90 6.83 -0.15
CA GLY A 46 -16.00 6.16 1.14
C GLY A 46 -14.66 5.64 1.66
N GLY A 47 -14.59 5.31 2.93
CA GLY A 47 -13.38 4.76 3.55
C GLY A 47 -12.95 3.47 2.88
N LEU A 48 -11.66 3.34 2.61
CA LEU A 48 -11.07 2.18 1.92
C LEU A 48 -9.69 1.86 2.50
N LEU A 49 -9.46 0.63 2.85
CA LEU A 49 -8.13 0.15 3.14
C LEU A 49 -7.54 -0.53 1.89
N VAL A 50 -6.50 0.05 1.32
CA VAL A 50 -5.74 -0.53 0.20
C VAL A 50 -4.56 -1.30 0.77
N VAL A 51 -4.46 -2.59 0.47
CA VAL A 51 -3.34 -3.44 0.91
C VAL A 51 -2.56 -3.92 -0.30
N SER A 52 -1.24 -3.76 -0.27
CA SER A 52 -0.39 -4.12 -1.40
C SER A 52 0.89 -4.82 -0.94
N ASN A 53 1.47 -5.67 -1.79
CA ASN A 53 2.86 -6.06 -1.65
C ASN A 53 3.79 -4.87 -1.92
N HIS A 54 5.04 -4.95 -1.45
CA HIS A 54 5.99 -3.84 -1.57
C HIS A 54 7.33 -4.33 -2.13
N VAL A 55 7.65 -3.94 -3.36
CA VAL A 55 8.86 -4.37 -4.07
C VAL A 55 9.78 -3.21 -4.46
N GLY A 56 9.23 -2.03 -4.72
CA GLY A 56 9.99 -0.88 -5.21
C GLY A 56 9.77 0.42 -4.42
N THR A 57 10.72 1.33 -4.48
CA THR A 57 10.61 2.65 -3.85
C THR A 57 9.47 3.50 -4.45
N ILE A 58 9.14 3.26 -5.71
CA ILE A 58 8.12 4.00 -6.45
C ILE A 58 6.71 3.39 -6.32
N ASP A 59 6.53 2.28 -5.60
CA ASP A 59 5.21 1.65 -5.45
C ASP A 59 4.12 2.61 -4.95
N PRO A 60 4.33 3.40 -3.87
CA PRO A 60 3.30 4.31 -3.38
C PRO A 60 2.90 5.38 -4.41
N PRO A 61 3.84 6.15 -5.00
CA PRO A 61 3.47 7.13 -6.01
C PRO A 61 2.93 6.50 -7.31
N PHE A 62 3.40 5.32 -7.69
CA PHE A 62 2.87 4.60 -8.86
C PHE A 62 1.42 4.16 -8.59
N THR A 63 1.16 3.48 -7.47
CA THR A 63 -0.21 3.07 -7.09
C THR A 63 -1.13 4.29 -7.01
N GLY A 64 -0.70 5.36 -6.34
CA GLY A 64 -1.49 6.60 -6.21
C GLY A 64 -1.75 7.30 -7.54
N ALA A 65 -0.81 7.24 -8.49
CA ALA A 65 -0.98 7.82 -9.81
C ALA A 65 -2.05 7.10 -10.65
N TYR A 66 -2.19 5.79 -10.49
CA TYR A 66 -3.11 4.98 -11.28
C TYR A 66 -4.39 4.55 -10.54
N LEU A 67 -4.45 4.73 -9.22
CA LEU A 67 -5.70 4.56 -8.47
C LEU A 67 -6.73 5.60 -8.95
N PRO A 68 -7.97 5.22 -9.31
CA PRO A 68 -8.98 6.14 -9.82
C PRO A 68 -9.63 7.00 -8.71
N ARG A 69 -8.88 7.28 -7.64
CA ARG A 69 -9.20 8.18 -6.52
C ARG A 69 -8.05 9.16 -6.30
N ARG A 70 -8.33 10.31 -5.69
CA ARG A 70 -7.34 11.36 -5.43
C ARG A 70 -7.09 11.60 -3.95
N ASP A 71 -7.66 10.78 -3.13
CA ASP A 71 -7.64 10.83 -1.67
C ASP A 71 -6.90 9.63 -1.06
N LEU A 72 -5.89 9.10 -1.79
CA LEU A 72 -5.04 8.03 -1.28
C LEU A 72 -3.96 8.58 -0.35
N TYR A 73 -4.01 8.16 0.89
CA TYR A 73 -2.98 8.40 1.90
C TYR A 73 -2.11 7.16 2.06
N PHE A 74 -0.85 7.30 2.46
CA PHE A 74 0.01 6.15 2.71
C PHE A 74 0.99 6.36 3.85
N MET A 75 1.33 5.27 4.52
CA MET A 75 2.33 5.25 5.59
C MET A 75 3.73 5.31 4.99
N ALA A 76 4.49 6.34 5.30
CA ALA A 76 5.86 6.52 4.84
C ALA A 76 6.85 6.49 6.01
N LYS A 77 8.02 5.86 5.81
CA LYS A 77 9.08 5.84 6.82
C LYS A 77 9.42 7.27 7.28
N SER A 78 9.50 7.49 8.59
CA SER A 78 9.76 8.81 9.20
C SER A 78 11.00 9.52 8.64
N ASP A 79 11.99 8.77 8.15
CA ASP A 79 13.19 9.32 7.53
C ASP A 79 12.90 10.16 6.28
N TYR A 80 11.84 9.86 5.53
CA TYR A 80 11.45 10.65 4.35
C TYR A 80 10.93 12.06 4.68
N PHE A 81 10.71 12.35 5.96
CA PHE A 81 10.29 13.67 6.43
C PHE A 81 11.45 14.54 6.93
N ARG A 82 12.69 14.01 6.96
CA ARG A 82 13.87 14.71 7.48
C ARG A 82 14.45 15.75 6.49
N THR A 83 14.42 15.45 5.20
CA THR A 83 14.94 16.38 4.18
C THR A 83 13.80 17.16 3.52
N PRO A 84 14.00 18.46 3.19
CA PRO A 84 12.94 19.28 2.58
C PRO A 84 12.40 18.68 1.28
N ALA A 85 13.26 18.17 0.40
CA ALA A 85 12.86 17.60 -0.87
C ALA A 85 12.02 16.32 -0.69
N ALA A 86 12.51 15.35 0.11
CA ALA A 86 11.76 14.13 0.37
C ALA A 86 10.42 14.42 1.08
N ARG A 87 10.43 15.36 2.04
CA ARG A 87 9.21 15.80 2.71
C ARG A 87 8.19 16.41 1.74
N PHE A 88 8.64 17.26 0.82
CA PHE A 88 7.77 17.86 -0.19
C PHE A 88 7.05 16.80 -1.01
N PHE A 89 7.78 15.82 -1.54
CA PHE A 89 7.19 14.71 -2.30
C PHE A 89 6.28 13.84 -1.43
N THR A 90 6.72 13.46 -0.23
CA THR A 90 5.96 12.56 0.64
C THR A 90 4.65 13.20 1.08
N VAL A 91 4.69 14.46 1.53
CA VAL A 91 3.47 15.19 1.96
C VAL A 91 2.58 15.52 0.75
N GLY A 92 3.15 15.89 -0.39
CA GLY A 92 2.39 16.19 -1.61
C GLY A 92 1.64 14.98 -2.16
N TYR A 93 2.13 13.77 -1.86
CA TYR A 93 1.44 12.49 -2.13
C TYR A 93 0.61 11.99 -0.94
N HIS A 94 0.27 12.84 0.04
CA HIS A 94 -0.48 12.47 1.23
C HIS A 94 0.19 11.41 2.11
N GLY A 95 1.53 11.31 2.07
CA GLY A 95 2.28 10.45 2.96
C GLY A 95 2.27 10.97 4.40
N PHE A 96 2.08 10.10 5.37
CA PHE A 96 2.20 10.40 6.79
C PHE A 96 3.23 9.48 7.47
N PRO A 97 3.92 9.96 8.53
CA PRO A 97 5.05 9.25 9.07
C PRO A 97 4.66 7.99 9.84
N VAL A 98 5.48 6.93 9.70
CA VAL A 98 5.44 5.73 10.52
C VAL A 98 6.85 5.35 10.97
N VAL A 99 6.99 4.95 12.23
CA VAL A 99 8.22 4.37 12.78
C VAL A 99 8.18 2.86 12.56
N ARG A 100 9.03 2.36 11.67
CA ARG A 100 9.11 0.93 11.35
C ARG A 100 9.77 0.15 12.49
N GLY A 101 9.46 -1.15 12.57
CA GLY A 101 10.01 -2.05 13.61
C GLY A 101 9.35 -1.90 14.99
N THR A 102 8.35 -1.05 15.11
CA THR A 102 7.55 -0.88 16.33
C THR A 102 6.07 -0.90 16.02
N ALA A 103 5.25 -1.24 17.02
CA ALA A 103 3.80 -1.07 16.92
C ALA A 103 3.45 0.42 17.02
N ASP A 104 3.64 1.18 15.92
CA ASP A 104 3.34 2.62 15.89
C ASP A 104 1.82 2.87 15.98
N ARG A 105 1.35 2.93 17.22
CA ARG A 105 -0.07 3.18 17.53
C ARG A 105 -0.56 4.54 17.03
N ALA A 106 0.33 5.52 16.90
CA ALA A 106 -0.03 6.84 16.41
C ALA A 106 -0.32 6.80 14.90
N ALA A 107 0.55 6.15 14.13
CA ALA A 107 0.33 5.94 12.70
C ALA A 107 -0.94 5.12 12.42
N LEU A 108 -1.19 4.05 13.20
CA LEU A 108 -2.42 3.26 13.05
C LEU A 108 -3.68 4.06 13.39
N ARG A 109 -3.66 4.90 14.43
CA ARG A 109 -4.78 5.81 14.76
C ARG A 109 -5.01 6.81 13.65
N GLN A 110 -3.96 7.44 13.12
CA GLN A 110 -4.07 8.38 12.01
C GLN A 110 -4.66 7.71 10.76
N ALA A 111 -4.25 6.48 10.45
CA ALA A 111 -4.83 5.69 9.35
C ALA A 111 -6.33 5.45 9.56
N MET A 112 -6.74 5.05 10.77
CA MET A 112 -8.16 4.85 11.09
C MET A 112 -8.97 6.14 10.97
N ASP A 113 -8.43 7.27 11.42
CA ASP A 113 -9.12 8.56 11.34
C ASP A 113 -9.30 9.02 9.89
N LEU A 114 -8.30 8.83 9.04
CA LEU A 114 -8.39 9.09 7.59
C LEU A 114 -9.46 8.20 6.92
N ILE A 115 -9.48 6.91 7.25
CA ILE A 115 -10.48 5.98 6.73
C ILE A 115 -11.90 6.38 7.17
N ARG A 116 -12.08 6.77 8.43
CA ARG A 116 -13.39 7.25 8.96
C ARG A 116 -13.85 8.54 8.29
N GLN A 117 -12.93 9.38 7.85
CA GLN A 117 -13.21 10.58 7.06
C GLN A 117 -13.59 10.28 5.61
N GLY A 118 -13.57 9.02 5.21
CA GLY A 118 -13.95 8.58 3.87
C GLY A 118 -12.78 8.46 2.90
N HIS A 119 -11.53 8.61 3.36
CA HIS A 119 -10.34 8.50 2.51
C HIS A 119 -9.89 7.06 2.29
N ALA A 120 -9.10 6.86 1.24
CA ALA A 120 -8.37 5.62 1.01
C ALA A 120 -7.00 5.68 1.71
N VAL A 121 -6.62 4.58 2.38
CA VAL A 121 -5.31 4.47 3.02
C VAL A 121 -4.59 3.24 2.46
N LEU A 122 -3.40 3.46 1.88
CA LEU A 122 -2.52 2.41 1.40
C LEU A 122 -1.60 1.95 2.52
N MET A 123 -1.55 0.66 2.72
CA MET A 123 -0.67 -0.01 3.66
C MET A 123 0.02 -1.20 3.00
N TYR A 124 1.24 -1.44 3.39
CA TYR A 124 2.02 -2.62 3.03
C TYR A 124 2.07 -3.56 4.24
N PRO A 125 1.35 -4.70 4.24
CA PRO A 125 1.28 -5.58 5.41
C PRO A 125 2.64 -6.13 5.84
N GLU A 126 3.57 -6.29 4.90
CA GLU A 126 4.94 -6.74 5.12
C GLU A 126 5.79 -5.75 5.96
N GLY A 127 5.40 -4.47 6.02
CA GLY A 127 6.11 -3.41 6.75
C GLY A 127 7.45 -2.97 6.12
N HIS A 128 7.97 -3.69 5.16
CA HIS A 128 9.21 -3.39 4.42
C HIS A 128 9.10 -3.82 2.96
N ARG A 129 10.08 -3.46 2.15
CA ARG A 129 10.17 -3.93 0.76
C ARG A 129 10.69 -5.36 0.74
N SER A 130 10.05 -6.19 -0.08
CA SER A 130 10.51 -7.56 -0.32
C SER A 130 11.92 -7.55 -0.92
N PRO A 131 12.86 -8.32 -0.38
CA PRO A 131 14.23 -8.40 -0.90
C PRO A 131 14.33 -9.18 -2.21
N ASP A 132 13.44 -10.12 -2.46
CA ASP A 132 13.43 -11.05 -3.59
C ASP A 132 12.21 -10.85 -4.53
N GLY A 133 11.37 -9.86 -4.23
CA GLY A 133 10.16 -9.56 -4.99
C GLY A 133 9.00 -10.53 -4.76
N ARG A 134 9.09 -11.41 -3.75
CA ARG A 134 8.04 -12.34 -3.35
C ARG A 134 7.35 -11.87 -2.08
N LEU A 135 6.10 -12.28 -1.87
CA LEU A 135 5.38 -11.98 -0.64
C LEU A 135 6.11 -12.50 0.59
N GLN A 136 6.22 -11.63 1.58
CA GLN A 136 6.78 -11.92 2.89
C GLN A 136 5.67 -12.04 3.94
N ARG A 137 6.01 -12.52 5.15
CA ARG A 137 5.03 -12.59 6.25
C ARG A 137 4.58 -11.19 6.68
N PRO A 138 3.28 -11.00 6.91
CA PRO A 138 2.76 -9.72 7.35
C PRO A 138 2.97 -9.48 8.84
N HIS A 139 2.98 -8.22 9.22
CA HIS A 139 2.87 -7.80 10.62
C HIS A 139 1.41 -7.76 11.09
N PRO A 140 1.12 -8.15 12.36
CA PRO A 140 -0.24 -8.18 12.89
C PRO A 140 -0.92 -6.81 12.93
N GLY A 141 -0.16 -5.71 12.84
CA GLY A 141 -0.69 -4.34 12.74
C GLY A 141 -1.59 -4.13 11.52
N ALA A 142 -1.35 -4.84 10.42
CA ALA A 142 -2.21 -4.79 9.24
C ALA A 142 -3.58 -5.41 9.53
N GLY A 143 -3.61 -6.56 10.20
CA GLY A 143 -4.84 -7.20 10.63
C GLY A 143 -5.61 -6.38 11.68
N PHE A 144 -4.90 -5.75 12.61
CA PHE A 144 -5.51 -4.81 13.56
C PHE A 144 -6.20 -3.65 12.83
N LEU A 145 -5.52 -3.00 11.88
CA LEU A 145 -6.09 -1.88 11.12
C LEU A 145 -7.30 -2.32 10.30
N ALA A 146 -7.20 -3.43 9.56
CA ALA A 146 -8.27 -3.94 8.72
C ALA A 146 -9.54 -4.27 9.53
N ARG A 147 -9.36 -4.90 10.70
CA ARG A 147 -10.46 -5.21 11.63
C ARG A 147 -11.08 -3.96 12.22
N SER A 148 -10.25 -3.04 12.72
CA SER A 148 -10.70 -1.86 13.45
C SER A 148 -11.33 -0.79 12.56
N ALA A 149 -10.93 -0.74 11.30
CA ALA A 149 -11.46 0.21 10.33
C ALA A 149 -12.89 -0.15 9.88
N GLY A 150 -13.24 -1.44 9.80
CA GLY A 150 -14.59 -1.89 9.43
C GLY A 150 -15.03 -1.47 8.02
N VAL A 151 -14.09 -1.24 7.11
CA VAL A 151 -14.33 -0.80 5.73
C VAL A 151 -13.91 -1.87 4.74
N PRO A 152 -14.33 -1.78 3.47
CA PRO A 152 -13.81 -2.66 2.44
C PRO A 152 -12.29 -2.61 2.34
N VAL A 153 -11.68 -3.75 2.07
CA VAL A 153 -10.25 -3.90 1.82
C VAL A 153 -10.05 -4.23 0.34
N LEU A 154 -9.22 -3.43 -0.32
CA LEU A 154 -8.84 -3.58 -1.72
C LEU A 154 -7.44 -4.20 -1.79
N PRO A 155 -7.29 -5.45 -2.24
CA PRO A 155 -5.98 -6.01 -2.48
C PRO A 155 -5.40 -5.48 -3.79
N VAL A 156 -4.11 -5.17 -3.76
CA VAL A 156 -3.35 -4.66 -4.91
C VAL A 156 -2.06 -5.47 -5.08
N GLY A 157 -1.84 -5.96 -6.27
CA GLY A 157 -0.57 -6.58 -6.68
C GLY A 157 0.25 -5.63 -7.53
N ILE A 158 1.53 -5.43 -7.17
CA ILE A 158 2.47 -4.61 -7.93
C ILE A 158 3.78 -5.35 -8.13
N TRP A 159 4.33 -5.33 -9.36
CA TRP A 159 5.65 -5.90 -9.66
C TRP A 159 6.28 -5.26 -10.89
N GLY A 160 7.60 -5.36 -10.98
CA GLY A 160 8.40 -4.74 -12.03
C GLY A 160 8.90 -3.33 -11.67
N THR A 161 8.36 -2.68 -10.65
CA THR A 161 8.84 -1.38 -10.16
C THR A 161 10.26 -1.47 -9.61
N GLU A 162 10.64 -2.59 -9.02
CA GLU A 162 11.99 -2.90 -8.56
C GLU A 162 13.01 -3.01 -9.71
N LEU A 163 12.53 -3.38 -10.89
CA LEU A 163 13.34 -3.43 -12.11
C LEU A 163 13.40 -2.07 -12.81
N ALA A 164 12.27 -1.34 -12.79
CA ALA A 164 12.16 -0.01 -13.38
C ALA A 164 12.99 1.04 -12.62
N LEU A 165 13.03 0.96 -11.29
CA LEU A 165 13.92 1.79 -10.46
C LEU A 165 14.56 0.93 -9.35
N PRO A 166 15.66 0.21 -9.66
CA PRO A 166 16.36 -0.61 -8.68
C PRO A 166 16.84 0.20 -7.47
N LEU A 167 16.89 -0.46 -6.32
CA LEU A 167 17.36 0.17 -5.09
C LEU A 167 18.78 0.72 -5.26
N GLY A 168 18.98 1.99 -4.88
CA GLY A 168 20.25 2.70 -5.07
C GLY A 168 20.47 3.27 -6.47
N SER A 169 19.60 2.94 -7.45
CA SER A 169 19.65 3.58 -8.77
C SER A 169 19.08 5.01 -8.71
N ARG A 170 19.75 5.93 -9.42
CA ARG A 170 19.26 7.32 -9.60
C ARG A 170 18.42 7.48 -10.86
N TRP A 171 18.50 6.54 -11.79
CA TRP A 171 17.87 6.63 -13.10
C TRP A 171 16.93 5.46 -13.32
N PRO A 172 15.72 5.71 -13.82
CA PRO A 172 14.80 4.66 -14.18
C PRO A 172 15.30 3.90 -15.42
N ARG A 173 14.87 2.64 -15.54
CA ARG A 173 15.16 1.74 -16.66
C ARG A 173 13.85 1.32 -17.31
N ARG A 174 13.91 0.97 -18.59
CA ARG A 174 12.76 0.35 -19.27
C ARG A 174 12.57 -1.06 -18.72
N ALA A 175 11.46 -1.28 -18.05
CA ALA A 175 11.03 -2.57 -17.53
C ALA A 175 9.52 -2.66 -17.56
N ALA A 176 8.97 -3.86 -17.72
CA ALA A 176 7.54 -4.07 -17.61
C ALA A 176 7.09 -3.87 -16.15
N VAL A 177 6.08 -3.02 -15.96
CA VAL A 177 5.50 -2.73 -14.64
C VAL A 177 4.02 -3.07 -14.68
N HIS A 178 3.61 -3.86 -13.72
CA HIS A 178 2.25 -4.36 -13.62
C HIS A 178 1.60 -3.87 -12.33
N LEU A 179 0.32 -3.51 -12.43
CA LEU A 179 -0.52 -3.12 -11.30
C LEU A 179 -1.90 -3.78 -11.43
N ARG A 180 -2.29 -4.56 -10.44
CA ARG A 180 -3.56 -5.29 -10.42
C ARG A 180 -4.38 -4.89 -9.21
N PHE A 181 -5.58 -4.39 -9.46
CA PHE A 181 -6.56 -4.12 -8.40
C PHE A 181 -7.53 -5.29 -8.32
N GLY A 182 -7.51 -6.00 -7.18
CA GLY A 182 -8.47 -7.05 -6.89
C GLY A 182 -9.84 -6.50 -6.48
N HIS A 183 -10.75 -7.37 -6.07
CA HIS A 183 -12.07 -6.94 -5.62
C HIS A 183 -12.03 -6.38 -4.20
N ALA A 184 -12.60 -5.19 -4.01
CA ALA A 184 -12.77 -4.61 -2.69
C ALA A 184 -13.89 -5.35 -1.93
N ALA A 185 -13.55 -5.92 -0.78
CA ALA A 185 -14.50 -6.66 0.04
C ALA A 185 -14.23 -6.47 1.53
N PRO A 186 -15.26 -6.53 2.39
CA PRO A 186 -15.06 -6.48 3.83
C PRO A 186 -14.24 -7.68 4.32
N ILE A 187 -13.64 -7.55 5.50
CA ILE A 187 -12.99 -8.65 6.19
C ILE A 187 -14.06 -9.46 6.94
N PRO A 188 -14.21 -10.77 6.71
CA PRO A 188 -15.21 -11.59 7.38
C PRO A 188 -15.10 -11.57 8.92
N ALA A 189 -13.90 -11.34 9.45
CA ALA A 189 -13.66 -11.22 10.89
C ALA A 189 -14.35 -10.00 11.56
N ALA A 190 -14.99 -9.12 10.79
CA ALA A 190 -15.88 -8.09 11.31
C ALA A 190 -17.29 -8.63 11.61
N ASP A 191 -17.62 -9.86 11.18
CA ASP A 191 -18.88 -10.51 11.50
C ASP A 191 -18.89 -10.94 12.98
N PRO A 192 -19.86 -10.49 13.80
CA PRO A 192 -19.98 -10.87 15.21
C PRO A 192 -20.24 -12.38 15.42
N LEU A 193 -20.68 -13.09 14.40
CA LEU A 193 -20.96 -14.54 14.42
C LEU A 193 -19.72 -15.40 14.13
N VAL A 194 -18.61 -14.81 13.64
CA VAL A 194 -17.37 -15.55 13.38
C VAL A 194 -16.48 -15.53 14.64
N PRO A 195 -15.93 -16.69 15.09
CA PRO A 195 -14.97 -16.71 16.18
C PRO A 195 -13.87 -15.67 15.97
N ARG A 196 -13.47 -14.97 17.04
CA ARG A 196 -12.54 -13.82 16.96
C ARG A 196 -11.18 -14.25 16.41
N ALA A 197 -11.01 -14.14 15.10
CA ALA A 197 -9.71 -14.31 14.46
C ALA A 197 -8.69 -13.36 15.10
N SER A 198 -7.49 -13.81 15.33
CA SER A 198 -6.38 -12.99 15.80
C SER A 198 -6.01 -11.93 14.75
N HIS A 199 -5.32 -10.87 15.16
CA HIS A 199 -4.83 -9.86 14.20
C HIS A 199 -3.84 -10.47 13.20
N GLN A 200 -3.10 -11.52 13.59
CA GLN A 200 -2.21 -12.23 12.68
C GLN A 200 -2.99 -13.00 11.61
N GLU A 201 -4.01 -13.75 11.99
CA GLU A 201 -4.85 -14.48 11.02
C GLU A 201 -5.54 -13.55 10.02
N ILE A 202 -5.94 -12.35 10.46
CA ILE A 202 -6.48 -11.35 9.55
C ILE A 202 -5.37 -10.80 8.63
N ALA A 203 -4.17 -10.54 9.14
CA ALA A 203 -3.05 -10.10 8.32
C ALA A 203 -2.68 -11.17 7.27
N ASP A 204 -2.70 -12.43 7.64
CA ASP A 204 -2.47 -13.55 6.73
C ASP A 204 -3.55 -13.62 5.63
N LEU A 205 -4.83 -13.40 5.99
CA LEU A 205 -5.92 -13.30 5.01
C LEU A 205 -5.70 -12.15 4.02
N LEU A 206 -5.19 -11.00 4.49
CA LEU A 206 -4.84 -9.90 3.58
C LEU A 206 -3.79 -10.31 2.57
N MET A 207 -2.77 -11.05 3.01
CA MET A 207 -1.71 -11.55 2.11
C MET A 207 -2.23 -12.55 1.11
N HIS A 208 -3.14 -13.46 1.50
CA HIS A 208 -3.80 -14.37 0.55
C HIS A 208 -4.57 -13.59 -0.53
N ARG A 209 -5.32 -12.56 -0.16
CA ARG A 209 -6.01 -11.71 -1.14
C ARG A 209 -5.04 -10.96 -2.08
N ILE A 210 -3.86 -10.56 -1.58
CA ILE A 210 -2.82 -9.97 -2.43
C ILE A 210 -2.23 -11.04 -3.36
N ALA A 211 -2.00 -12.27 -2.87
CA ALA A 211 -1.48 -13.37 -3.65
C ALA A 211 -2.40 -13.75 -4.84
N GLU A 212 -3.73 -13.63 -4.68
CA GLU A 212 -4.70 -13.89 -5.74
C GLU A 212 -4.50 -12.98 -6.98
N VAL A 213 -4.00 -11.75 -6.77
CA VAL A 213 -3.77 -10.76 -7.85
C VAL A 213 -2.31 -10.71 -8.31
N LEU A 214 -1.45 -11.57 -7.78
CA LEU A 214 -0.05 -11.71 -8.16
C LEU A 214 0.20 -12.98 -8.99
N PRO A 215 1.18 -12.96 -9.91
CA PRO A 215 1.62 -14.19 -10.57
C PRO A 215 2.23 -15.16 -9.55
N GLU A 216 2.12 -16.45 -9.82
CA GLU A 216 2.54 -17.52 -8.88
C GLU A 216 3.99 -17.35 -8.39
N CYS A 217 4.90 -17.00 -9.29
CA CYS A 217 6.30 -16.80 -8.95
C CYS A 217 6.56 -15.66 -7.93
N ARG A 218 5.56 -14.82 -7.66
CA ARG A 218 5.63 -13.69 -6.71
C ARG A 218 4.90 -13.98 -5.38
N ARG A 219 4.15 -15.07 -5.27
CA ARG A 219 3.33 -15.39 -4.08
C ARG A 219 4.16 -15.81 -2.86
N GLY A 220 5.41 -16.19 -3.04
CA GLY A 220 6.30 -16.58 -1.94
C GLY A 220 5.67 -17.66 -1.06
N VAL A 221 5.60 -17.40 0.24
CA VAL A 221 4.99 -18.32 1.24
C VAL A 221 3.46 -18.44 1.13
N PHE A 222 2.83 -17.68 0.26
CA PHE A 222 1.38 -17.68 0.01
C PHE A 222 1.01 -18.31 -1.33
N ASP A 223 1.89 -19.17 -1.88
CA ASP A 223 1.66 -19.89 -3.15
C ASP A 223 0.65 -21.03 -3.05
N GLY A 224 0.16 -21.34 -1.86
CA GLY A 224 -0.78 -22.43 -1.57
C GLY A 224 -0.11 -23.79 -1.35
N THR A 225 1.20 -23.91 -1.56
CA THR A 225 1.96 -25.18 -1.38
C THR A 225 2.74 -25.20 -0.07
N THR A 226 3.05 -24.04 0.48
CA THR A 226 3.89 -23.90 1.69
C THR A 226 3.02 -23.62 2.92
N ASP A 227 3.23 -24.37 4.01
CA ASP A 227 2.69 -23.95 5.31
C ASP A 227 3.46 -22.74 5.81
N TYR A 228 2.98 -21.54 5.42
CA TYR A 228 3.61 -20.28 5.76
C TYR A 228 3.73 -20.03 7.28
N ARG A 229 2.94 -20.76 8.10
CA ARG A 229 3.01 -20.66 9.58
C ARG A 229 4.29 -21.27 10.12
N ALA A 230 4.89 -22.22 9.40
CA ALA A 230 6.17 -22.82 9.74
C ALA A 230 7.38 -21.94 9.38
N VAL A 231 7.20 -20.92 8.54
CA VAL A 231 8.28 -19.99 8.16
C VAL A 231 8.49 -18.96 9.27
N PRO A 232 9.72 -18.76 9.78
CA PRO A 232 9.98 -17.77 10.83
C PRO A 232 9.65 -16.34 10.34
N PRO A 233 9.21 -15.44 11.23
CA PRO A 233 9.01 -14.03 10.87
C PRO A 233 10.34 -13.41 10.40
N PRO A 234 10.30 -12.39 9.52
CA PRO A 234 11.50 -11.68 9.10
C PRO A 234 12.20 -11.07 10.33
N ALA A 235 13.52 -11.05 10.31
CA ALA A 235 14.32 -10.36 11.33
C ALA A 235 13.93 -8.88 11.38
N ALA A 236 13.79 -8.33 12.59
CA ALA A 236 13.38 -6.95 12.85
C ALA A 236 14.40 -5.92 12.35
#